data_1482d64b97bf7c714abd3c70daff4b36
#
_entry.id   1482d64b97bf7c714abd3c70daff4b36
#
_cell.length_a   1.000
_cell.length_b   1.000
_cell.length_c   1.000
_cell.angle_alpha   90.00
_cell.angle_beta   90.00
_cell.angle_gamma   90.00
#
_symmetry.space_group_name_H-M   'P 1'
#
loop_
_entity.id
_entity.type
_entity.pdbx_description
1 polymer ?
#
loop_
_entity_poly.entity_id
_entity_poly.type
_entity_poly.pdbx_seq_one_letter_code
_entity_poly.pdbx_strand_id
1 'polypeptide(L)'
;MSGRSRLFEVKQRVREVNIERKQHAPGQILSGTSYFFSELSQNPTLAVDFPIAPPQMAHYMECSTRIYSIYMKYVAPEDIVVYSIDEVFMDITDYLPASGMTAREFARKIILDVMDTTGITATAGIGTNLFLCKVAMDIVAKHLPADEYGVRIAFLDEMTFRQKLWAHQPLTDFWRIGHGYARKLAENGLFTMGDIARCSVKNEDMLYRLFGKNAELLIDHAWGFEPCTVPEIKAYKPETNSISSGQVLHCPYETDKAKLVLKEMADQLALDLVNKKIVTDQIVLTVGYDIENLSDPSRRSAYHGSIETDRYGRSIPKQAHGTQNLDDYTSSSHRIMNAAVDLFDRLIDPTLLIRRLYIVANHIIPEDTALQKKDRFTPVSYTHLRAHETSLH
;
A
#
# COMPACT_ATOMS: atom_id res chain seq x y z
N MET A 1 7.19 4.67 -19.74
CA MET A 1 7.26 4.62 -18.26
C MET A 1 6.08 3.79 -17.77
N SER A 2 6.20 3.09 -16.64
CA SER A 2 5.07 2.39 -16.03
C SER A 2 3.98 3.36 -15.59
N GLY A 3 2.74 2.94 -15.50
CA GLY A 3 1.59 3.80 -15.13
C GLY A 3 1.62 4.37 -13.71
N ARG A 4 2.58 3.94 -12.87
CA ARG A 4 2.77 4.40 -11.48
C ARG A 4 4.22 4.75 -11.17
N SER A 5 4.87 5.46 -12.10
CA SER A 5 6.25 5.89 -11.94
C SER A 5 6.44 6.78 -10.71
N ARG A 6 7.54 6.60 -9.99
CA ARG A 6 7.91 7.47 -8.88
C ARG A 6 8.41 8.81 -9.39
N LEU A 7 8.24 9.88 -8.62
CA LEU A 7 8.64 11.24 -9.02
C LEU A 7 10.12 11.31 -9.45
N PHE A 8 11.01 10.58 -8.78
CA PHE A 8 12.42 10.57 -9.15
C PHE A 8 12.68 9.91 -10.51
N GLU A 9 11.93 8.84 -10.85
CA GLU A 9 12.00 8.17 -12.16
C GLU A 9 11.48 9.11 -13.26
N VAL A 10 10.39 9.84 -12.98
CA VAL A 10 9.88 10.88 -13.91
C VAL A 10 10.94 11.95 -14.13
N LYS A 11 11.52 12.50 -13.06
CA LYS A 11 12.58 13.49 -13.16
C LYS A 11 13.81 12.99 -13.93
N GLN A 12 14.20 11.74 -13.70
CA GLN A 12 15.29 11.12 -14.45
C GLN A 12 14.95 11.00 -15.93
N ARG A 13 13.78 10.47 -16.27
CA ARG A 13 13.36 10.32 -17.66
C ARG A 13 13.25 11.66 -18.40
N VAL A 14 12.73 12.69 -17.72
CA VAL A 14 12.68 14.05 -18.29
C VAL A 14 14.08 14.59 -18.56
N ARG A 15 15.04 14.35 -17.67
CA ARG A 15 16.45 14.72 -17.92
C ARG A 15 17.02 14.01 -19.16
N GLU A 16 16.81 12.71 -19.30
CA GLU A 16 17.25 11.91 -20.44
C GLU A 16 16.66 12.46 -21.75
N VAL A 17 15.33 12.67 -21.77
CA VAL A 17 14.64 13.23 -22.94
C VAL A 17 15.17 14.63 -23.27
N ASN A 18 15.45 15.46 -22.28
CA ASN A 18 15.99 16.82 -22.52
C ASN A 18 17.43 16.78 -23.04
N ILE A 19 18.24 15.79 -22.66
CA ILE A 19 19.56 15.57 -23.26
C ILE A 19 19.40 15.19 -24.74
N GLU A 20 18.50 14.26 -25.07
CA GLU A 20 18.21 13.89 -26.47
C GLU A 20 17.69 15.09 -27.29
N ARG A 21 16.73 15.86 -26.73
CA ARG A 21 16.20 17.06 -27.40
C ARG A 21 17.27 18.12 -27.62
N LYS A 22 18.16 18.33 -26.67
CA LYS A 22 19.28 19.26 -26.80
C LYS A 22 20.20 18.91 -27.96
N GLN A 23 20.47 17.63 -28.19
CA GLN A 23 21.30 17.16 -29.32
C GLN A 23 20.68 17.50 -30.66
N HIS A 24 19.34 17.51 -30.75
CA HIS A 24 18.59 17.79 -31.98
C HIS A 24 18.16 19.27 -32.13
N ALA A 25 18.34 20.08 -31.09
CA ALA A 25 17.98 21.49 -31.12
C ALA A 25 19.01 22.31 -31.93
N PRO A 26 18.58 23.36 -32.66
CA PRO A 26 19.47 24.29 -33.34
C PRO A 26 20.50 24.87 -32.36
N GLY A 27 21.79 24.76 -32.71
CA GLY A 27 22.87 25.21 -31.85
C GLY A 27 23.06 24.42 -30.58
N GLN A 28 22.38 23.27 -30.41
CA GLN A 28 22.38 22.44 -29.20
C GLN A 28 21.99 23.21 -27.93
N ILE A 29 21.09 24.17 -28.05
CA ILE A 29 20.60 25.00 -26.93
C ILE A 29 19.09 24.81 -26.83
N LEU A 30 18.62 24.49 -25.62
CA LEU A 30 17.21 24.53 -25.28
C LEU A 30 16.86 25.90 -24.70
N SER A 31 15.78 26.53 -25.21
CA SER A 31 15.32 27.87 -24.80
C SER A 31 13.82 27.79 -24.45
N GLY A 32 13.51 27.82 -23.17
CA GLY A 32 12.16 27.67 -22.66
C GLY A 32 11.77 26.21 -22.34
N THR A 33 10.58 26.05 -21.78
CA THR A 33 10.02 24.76 -21.36
C THR A 33 8.55 24.63 -21.78
N SER A 34 8.07 23.40 -22.01
CA SER A 34 6.65 23.11 -22.17
C SER A 34 6.34 21.69 -21.65
N TYR A 35 5.08 21.49 -21.29
CA TYR A 35 4.48 20.19 -20.98
C TYR A 35 3.39 19.79 -21.98
N PHE A 36 3.14 20.60 -23.00
CA PHE A 36 2.19 20.30 -24.06
C PHE A 36 2.89 19.56 -25.22
N PHE A 37 2.36 18.40 -25.58
CA PHE A 37 2.90 17.59 -26.67
C PHE A 37 2.92 18.37 -28.00
N SER A 38 1.86 19.12 -28.30
CA SER A 38 1.76 19.91 -29.53
C SER A 38 2.88 20.94 -29.67
N GLU A 39 3.18 21.67 -28.60
CA GLU A 39 4.24 22.68 -28.58
C GLU A 39 5.63 22.04 -28.71
N LEU A 40 5.84 20.94 -27.94
CA LEU A 40 7.11 20.19 -27.98
C LEU A 40 7.39 19.56 -29.33
N SER A 41 6.33 19.15 -30.06
CA SER A 41 6.45 18.57 -31.40
C SER A 41 6.77 19.62 -32.48
N GLN A 42 6.26 20.84 -32.31
CA GLN A 42 6.46 21.93 -33.27
C GLN A 42 7.76 22.70 -33.01
N ASN A 43 8.24 22.74 -31.77
CA ASN A 43 9.40 23.51 -31.41
C ASN A 43 10.50 22.63 -30.74
N PRO A 44 11.56 22.29 -31.47
CA PRO A 44 12.63 21.42 -30.95
C PRO A 44 13.50 22.10 -29.89
N THR A 45 13.44 23.45 -29.74
CA THR A 45 14.22 24.18 -28.73
C THR A 45 13.61 24.16 -27.34
N LEU A 46 12.36 23.72 -27.18
CA LEU A 46 11.71 23.63 -25.86
C LEU A 46 12.19 22.40 -25.10
N ALA A 47 12.50 22.59 -23.82
CA ALA A 47 12.70 21.47 -22.88
C ALA A 47 11.34 20.92 -22.44
N VAL A 48 11.28 19.61 -22.20
CA VAL A 48 10.15 18.97 -21.56
C VAL A 48 10.15 19.32 -20.08
N ASP A 49 9.01 19.73 -19.56
CA ASP A 49 8.75 19.90 -18.14
C ASP A 49 7.42 19.22 -17.76
N PHE A 50 7.03 19.24 -16.50
CA PHE A 50 5.78 18.68 -16.03
C PHE A 50 5.34 19.33 -14.71
N PRO A 51 4.04 19.59 -14.52
CA PRO A 51 3.50 20.08 -13.25
C PRO A 51 3.45 18.94 -12.22
N ILE A 52 3.74 19.28 -10.96
CA ILE A 52 3.56 18.37 -9.82
C ILE A 52 2.32 18.83 -9.05
N ALA A 53 1.24 18.07 -9.18
CA ALA A 53 0.02 18.33 -8.41
C ALA A 53 0.18 17.79 -6.97
N PRO A 54 -0.14 18.57 -5.93
CA PRO A 54 -0.16 18.05 -4.57
C PRO A 54 -1.30 17.02 -4.41
N PRO A 55 -1.08 15.92 -3.67
CA PRO A 55 -2.12 14.93 -3.42
C PRO A 55 -3.22 15.51 -2.54
N GLN A 56 -4.49 15.19 -2.88
CA GLN A 56 -5.69 15.65 -2.17
C GLN A 56 -6.46 14.43 -1.62
N MET A 57 -5.93 13.77 -0.61
CA MET A 57 -6.46 12.49 -0.12
C MET A 57 -7.92 12.60 0.34
N ALA A 58 -8.31 13.68 1.02
CA ALA A 58 -9.70 13.88 1.43
C ALA A 58 -10.64 13.92 0.23
N HIS A 59 -10.28 14.66 -0.83
CA HIS A 59 -11.06 14.71 -2.07
C HIS A 59 -11.13 13.34 -2.77
N TYR A 60 -10.04 12.58 -2.78
CA TYR A 60 -10.08 11.22 -3.36
C TYR A 60 -11.02 10.29 -2.57
N MET A 61 -11.05 10.41 -1.24
CA MET A 61 -11.99 9.66 -0.40
C MET A 61 -13.45 10.06 -0.68
N GLU A 62 -13.74 11.35 -0.86
CA GLU A 62 -15.07 11.83 -1.24
C GLU A 62 -15.51 11.25 -2.60
N CYS A 63 -14.64 11.31 -3.61
CA CYS A 63 -14.90 10.71 -4.92
C CYS A 63 -15.14 9.20 -4.82
N SER A 64 -14.30 8.49 -4.07
CA SER A 64 -14.45 7.05 -3.84
C SER A 64 -15.79 6.71 -3.18
N THR A 65 -16.17 7.45 -2.15
CA THR A 65 -17.46 7.26 -1.44
C THR A 65 -18.65 7.54 -2.37
N ARG A 66 -18.55 8.57 -3.21
CA ARG A 66 -19.58 8.88 -4.20
C ARG A 66 -19.74 7.75 -5.21
N ILE A 67 -18.64 7.20 -5.72
CA ILE A 67 -18.64 6.06 -6.65
C ILE A 67 -19.22 4.81 -5.96
N TYR A 68 -18.82 4.53 -4.70
CA TYR A 68 -19.39 3.43 -3.93
C TYR A 68 -20.92 3.55 -3.78
N SER A 69 -21.44 4.77 -3.58
CA SER A 69 -22.89 5.01 -3.52
C SER A 69 -23.61 4.70 -4.84
N ILE A 70 -22.90 4.81 -5.98
CA ILE A 70 -23.45 4.40 -7.29
C ILE A 70 -23.51 2.87 -7.37
N TYR A 71 -22.46 2.16 -6.91
CA TYR A 71 -22.43 0.70 -6.88
C TYR A 71 -23.60 0.12 -6.08
N MET A 72 -23.94 0.75 -4.94
CA MET A 72 -25.08 0.34 -4.09
C MET A 72 -26.46 0.46 -4.76
N LYS A 73 -26.58 1.12 -5.91
CA LYS A 73 -27.83 1.09 -6.71
C LYS A 73 -28.06 -0.27 -7.39
N TYR A 74 -27.00 -1.05 -7.56
CA TYR A 74 -26.98 -2.28 -8.36
C TYR A 74 -26.70 -3.53 -7.54
N VAL A 75 -25.88 -3.43 -6.51
CA VAL A 75 -25.38 -4.54 -5.70
C VAL A 75 -25.48 -4.14 -4.23
N ALA A 76 -25.97 -5.05 -3.40
CA ALA A 76 -26.10 -4.82 -1.96
C ALA A 76 -24.72 -4.68 -1.28
N PRO A 77 -24.59 -3.88 -0.21
CA PRO A 77 -23.31 -3.67 0.50
C PRO A 77 -22.64 -4.96 0.98
N GLU A 78 -23.42 -5.99 1.33
CA GLU A 78 -22.95 -7.31 1.76
C GLU A 78 -22.18 -8.04 0.66
N ASP A 79 -22.51 -7.79 -0.62
CA ASP A 79 -21.89 -8.41 -1.79
C ASP A 79 -20.78 -7.54 -2.40
N ILE A 80 -20.46 -6.39 -1.77
CA ILE A 80 -19.37 -5.49 -2.18
C ILE A 80 -18.24 -5.52 -1.16
N VAL A 81 -17.03 -5.83 -1.59
CA VAL A 81 -15.79 -5.69 -0.80
C VAL A 81 -14.99 -4.51 -1.31
N VAL A 82 -14.79 -3.48 -0.47
CA VAL A 82 -13.88 -2.38 -0.77
C VAL A 82 -12.44 -2.88 -0.59
N TYR A 83 -11.73 -3.05 -1.71
CA TYR A 83 -10.36 -3.55 -1.71
C TYR A 83 -9.33 -2.43 -1.50
N SER A 84 -9.58 -1.29 -2.14
CA SER A 84 -8.76 -0.07 -1.98
C SER A 84 -9.64 1.18 -2.19
N ILE A 85 -9.03 2.36 -2.15
CA ILE A 85 -9.74 3.63 -2.41
C ILE A 85 -10.38 3.69 -3.81
N ASP A 86 -9.86 2.93 -4.77
CA ASP A 86 -10.23 2.96 -6.19
C ASP A 86 -10.64 1.61 -6.76
N GLU A 87 -10.68 0.56 -5.93
CA GLU A 87 -11.00 -0.80 -6.37
C GLU A 87 -12.00 -1.49 -5.42
N VAL A 88 -12.97 -2.18 -6.00
CA VAL A 88 -13.94 -3.01 -5.30
C VAL A 88 -14.06 -4.38 -5.96
N PHE A 89 -14.41 -5.39 -5.18
CA PHE A 89 -14.96 -6.64 -5.67
C PHE A 89 -16.47 -6.65 -5.44
N MET A 90 -17.21 -7.20 -6.39
CA MET A 90 -18.66 -7.38 -6.30
C MET A 90 -19.00 -8.80 -6.68
N ASP A 91 -19.76 -9.51 -5.83
CA ASP A 91 -20.43 -10.73 -6.23
C ASP A 91 -21.76 -10.38 -6.89
N ILE A 92 -21.83 -10.64 -8.19
CA ILE A 92 -23.02 -10.31 -8.99
C ILE A 92 -23.82 -11.55 -9.37
N THR A 93 -23.48 -12.72 -8.84
CA THR A 93 -24.05 -14.02 -9.23
C THR A 93 -25.58 -14.01 -9.13
N ASP A 94 -26.13 -13.59 -8.01
CA ASP A 94 -27.58 -13.60 -7.77
C ASP A 94 -28.34 -12.47 -8.46
N TYR A 95 -27.65 -11.45 -8.96
CA TYR A 95 -28.26 -10.29 -9.64
C TYR A 95 -28.47 -10.53 -11.13
N LEU A 96 -27.69 -11.41 -11.76
CA LEU A 96 -27.75 -11.65 -13.20
C LEU A 96 -29.11 -12.26 -13.65
N PRO A 97 -29.67 -13.30 -12.97
CA PRO A 97 -30.96 -13.85 -13.36
C PRO A 97 -32.10 -12.83 -13.28
N ALA A 98 -32.11 -12.00 -12.23
CA ALA A 98 -33.14 -10.99 -12.03
C ALA A 98 -33.02 -9.81 -13.02
N SER A 99 -31.82 -9.48 -13.43
CA SER A 99 -31.57 -8.38 -14.40
C SER A 99 -31.80 -8.80 -15.85
N GLY A 100 -31.74 -10.09 -16.18
CA GLY A 100 -31.75 -10.61 -17.54
C GLY A 100 -30.51 -10.22 -18.37
N MET A 101 -29.44 -9.77 -17.73
CA MET A 101 -28.20 -9.30 -18.35
C MET A 101 -27.09 -10.34 -18.22
N THR A 102 -26.17 -10.34 -19.17
CA THR A 102 -24.86 -11.00 -18.99
C THR A 102 -24.01 -10.22 -17.98
N ALA A 103 -23.05 -10.88 -17.36
CA ALA A 103 -22.10 -10.21 -16.43
C ALA A 103 -21.38 -9.03 -17.09
N ARG A 104 -21.07 -9.11 -18.38
CA ARG A 104 -20.45 -8.02 -19.16
C ARG A 104 -21.38 -6.80 -19.31
N GLU A 105 -22.64 -7.03 -19.65
CA GLU A 105 -23.65 -5.97 -19.78
C GLU A 105 -23.92 -5.31 -18.43
N PHE A 106 -24.02 -6.11 -17.37
CA PHE A 106 -24.23 -5.61 -16.01
C PHE A 106 -23.05 -4.74 -15.55
N ALA A 107 -21.81 -5.21 -15.69
CA ALA A 107 -20.61 -4.45 -15.36
C ALA A 107 -20.51 -3.16 -16.19
N ARG A 108 -20.80 -3.23 -17.51
CA ARG A 108 -20.81 -2.05 -18.39
C ARG A 108 -21.83 -1.02 -17.96
N LYS A 109 -23.04 -1.44 -17.58
CA LYS A 109 -24.09 -0.55 -17.07
C LYS A 109 -23.65 0.22 -15.84
N ILE A 110 -23.00 -0.46 -14.88
CA ILE A 110 -22.47 0.17 -13.67
C ILE A 110 -21.39 1.20 -14.03
N ILE A 111 -20.43 0.84 -14.89
CA ILE A 111 -19.34 1.73 -15.29
C ILE A 111 -19.86 2.98 -16.00
N LEU A 112 -20.89 2.84 -16.86
CA LEU A 112 -21.49 3.99 -17.53
C LEU A 112 -22.21 4.91 -16.55
N ASP A 113 -22.96 4.39 -15.56
CA ASP A 113 -23.57 5.25 -14.50
C ASP A 113 -22.49 5.99 -13.68
N VAL A 114 -21.36 5.33 -13.37
CA VAL A 114 -20.24 6.01 -12.72
C VAL A 114 -19.69 7.14 -13.60
N MET A 115 -19.46 6.87 -14.88
CA MET A 115 -18.94 7.86 -15.82
C MET A 115 -19.90 9.02 -16.01
N ASP A 116 -21.18 8.76 -16.20
CA ASP A 116 -22.21 9.79 -16.40
C ASP A 116 -22.39 10.68 -15.16
N THR A 117 -22.26 10.07 -13.97
CA THR A 117 -22.46 10.77 -12.69
C THR A 117 -21.21 11.53 -12.22
N THR A 118 -20.02 11.02 -12.52
CA THR A 118 -18.76 11.54 -11.94
C THR A 118 -17.74 12.03 -12.97
N GLY A 119 -17.91 11.70 -14.24
CA GLY A 119 -16.91 11.92 -15.29
C GLY A 119 -15.69 10.97 -15.20
N ILE A 120 -15.72 9.99 -14.32
CA ILE A 120 -14.60 9.03 -14.09
C ILE A 120 -14.97 7.70 -14.77
N THR A 121 -14.10 7.24 -15.67
CA THR A 121 -14.23 5.90 -16.25
C THR A 121 -13.59 4.85 -15.37
N ALA A 122 -13.99 3.58 -15.56
CA ALA A 122 -13.44 2.44 -14.84
C ALA A 122 -13.12 1.27 -15.80
N THR A 123 -12.28 0.36 -15.32
CA THR A 123 -11.95 -0.90 -15.99
C THR A 123 -12.47 -2.04 -15.11
N ALA A 124 -13.07 -3.07 -15.71
CA ALA A 124 -13.54 -4.23 -14.98
C ALA A 124 -12.90 -5.53 -15.44
N GLY A 125 -12.62 -6.40 -14.48
CA GLY A 125 -12.37 -7.81 -14.69
C GLY A 125 -13.55 -8.63 -14.22
N ILE A 126 -13.98 -9.61 -14.97
CA ILE A 126 -15.01 -10.57 -14.63
C ILE A 126 -14.34 -11.94 -14.51
N GLY A 127 -14.62 -12.66 -13.46
CA GLY A 127 -14.06 -13.99 -13.21
C GLY A 127 -15.00 -14.86 -12.40
N THR A 128 -14.79 -16.17 -12.43
CA THR A 128 -15.52 -17.17 -11.66
C THR A 128 -15.15 -17.16 -10.17
N ASN A 129 -14.08 -16.44 -9.81
CA ASN A 129 -13.62 -16.24 -8.45
C ASN A 129 -12.84 -14.91 -8.33
N LEU A 130 -12.48 -14.50 -7.10
CA LEU A 130 -11.82 -13.24 -6.82
C LEU A 130 -10.43 -13.10 -7.50
N PHE A 131 -9.66 -14.20 -7.57
CA PHE A 131 -8.36 -14.19 -8.25
C PHE A 131 -8.51 -13.94 -9.74
N LEU A 132 -9.37 -14.69 -10.41
CA LEU A 132 -9.59 -14.56 -11.86
C LEU A 132 -10.18 -13.20 -12.23
N CYS A 133 -11.09 -12.68 -11.42
CA CYS A 133 -11.64 -11.34 -11.56
C CYS A 133 -10.53 -10.26 -11.51
N LYS A 134 -9.64 -10.33 -10.49
CA LYS A 134 -8.53 -9.38 -10.34
C LYS A 134 -7.52 -9.50 -11.47
N VAL A 135 -7.15 -10.71 -11.86
CA VAL A 135 -6.20 -10.98 -12.97
C VAL A 135 -6.79 -10.57 -14.32
N ALA A 136 -8.10 -10.81 -14.55
CA ALA A 136 -8.78 -10.33 -15.74
C ALA A 136 -8.70 -8.81 -15.86
N MET A 137 -8.87 -8.07 -14.75
CA MET A 137 -8.77 -6.63 -14.73
C MET A 137 -7.32 -6.16 -14.99
N ASP A 138 -6.37 -6.66 -14.21
CA ASP A 138 -5.00 -6.11 -14.19
C ASP A 138 -4.17 -6.50 -15.41
N ILE A 139 -4.27 -7.76 -15.88
CA ILE A 139 -3.43 -8.27 -16.97
C ILE A 139 -4.14 -8.16 -18.32
N VAL A 140 -5.46 -8.37 -18.36
CA VAL A 140 -6.17 -8.44 -19.64
C VAL A 140 -6.87 -7.11 -19.96
N ALA A 141 -7.82 -6.68 -19.13
CA ALA A 141 -8.68 -5.55 -19.45
C ALA A 141 -7.91 -4.23 -19.61
N LYS A 142 -6.90 -3.96 -18.79
CA LYS A 142 -6.08 -2.74 -18.88
C LYS A 142 -5.32 -2.62 -20.22
N HIS A 143 -5.10 -3.73 -20.93
CA HIS A 143 -4.39 -3.77 -22.20
C HIS A 143 -5.33 -3.90 -23.42
N LEU A 144 -6.63 -4.07 -23.20
CA LEU A 144 -7.61 -4.08 -24.29
C LEU A 144 -7.86 -2.65 -24.81
N PRO A 145 -8.20 -2.50 -26.10
CA PRO A 145 -8.74 -1.26 -26.59
C PRO A 145 -10.03 -0.90 -25.82
N ALA A 146 -10.21 0.37 -25.52
CA ALA A 146 -11.45 0.85 -24.94
C ALA A 146 -12.59 0.80 -25.96
N ASP A 147 -13.83 0.61 -25.50
CA ASP A 147 -15.00 0.83 -26.33
C ASP A 147 -15.24 2.33 -26.61
N GLU A 148 -16.30 2.65 -27.32
CA GLU A 148 -16.68 4.05 -27.67
C GLU A 148 -16.86 4.98 -26.48
N TYR A 149 -17.10 4.42 -25.28
CA TYR A 149 -17.27 5.14 -24.00
C TYR A 149 -16.02 5.09 -23.11
N GLY A 150 -14.91 4.57 -23.59
CA GLY A 150 -13.69 4.43 -22.81
C GLY A 150 -13.65 3.21 -21.87
N VAL A 151 -14.67 2.32 -21.94
CA VAL A 151 -14.81 1.17 -21.05
C VAL A 151 -13.96 0.00 -21.52
N ARG A 152 -13.29 -0.67 -20.57
CA ARG A 152 -12.51 -1.90 -20.79
C ARG A 152 -13.00 -2.99 -19.86
N ILE A 153 -13.45 -4.11 -20.42
CA ILE A 153 -13.95 -5.26 -19.64
C ILE A 153 -13.33 -6.54 -20.21
N ALA A 154 -12.73 -7.35 -19.32
CA ALA A 154 -12.24 -8.68 -19.65
C ALA A 154 -12.94 -9.73 -18.81
N PHE A 155 -12.98 -10.96 -19.34
CA PHE A 155 -13.51 -12.15 -18.67
C PHE A 155 -12.44 -13.24 -18.65
N LEU A 156 -12.31 -13.93 -17.51
CA LEU A 156 -11.53 -15.16 -17.35
C LEU A 156 -12.31 -16.18 -16.51
N ASP A 157 -12.31 -17.40 -17.02
CA ASP A 157 -12.54 -18.61 -16.23
C ASP A 157 -11.23 -19.38 -16.07
N GLU A 158 -11.23 -20.48 -15.34
CA GLU A 158 -10.04 -21.29 -15.07
C GLU A 158 -9.39 -21.82 -16.32
N MET A 159 -10.17 -22.19 -17.35
CA MET A 159 -9.65 -22.72 -18.59
C MET A 159 -9.02 -21.64 -19.47
N THR A 160 -9.69 -20.52 -19.64
CA THR A 160 -9.17 -19.36 -20.38
C THR A 160 -7.94 -18.75 -19.70
N PHE A 161 -7.91 -18.74 -18.36
CA PHE A 161 -6.72 -18.34 -17.60
C PHE A 161 -5.53 -19.25 -17.94
N ARG A 162 -5.70 -20.56 -17.87
CA ARG A 162 -4.62 -21.52 -18.18
C ARG A 162 -4.15 -21.40 -19.61
N GLN A 163 -5.09 -21.27 -20.57
CA GLN A 163 -4.75 -21.16 -21.99
C GLN A 163 -4.03 -19.87 -22.35
N LYS A 164 -4.40 -18.74 -21.73
CA LYS A 164 -3.91 -17.42 -22.12
C LYS A 164 -2.78 -16.89 -21.24
N LEU A 165 -2.78 -17.23 -19.93
CA LEU A 165 -1.93 -16.58 -18.96
C LEU A 165 -0.94 -17.49 -18.25
N TRP A 166 -0.99 -18.81 -18.45
CA TRP A 166 0.01 -19.72 -17.84
C TRP A 166 1.46 -19.42 -18.27
N ALA A 167 1.67 -18.86 -19.46
CA ALA A 167 2.98 -18.47 -19.96
C ALA A 167 3.28 -16.97 -19.76
N HIS A 168 2.35 -16.20 -19.16
CA HIS A 168 2.54 -14.77 -18.98
C HIS A 168 3.71 -14.47 -18.02
N GLN A 169 4.47 -13.44 -18.34
CA GLN A 169 5.56 -12.88 -17.55
C GLN A 169 5.47 -11.34 -17.54
N PRO A 170 5.91 -10.69 -16.50
CA PRO A 170 6.53 -11.23 -15.28
C PRO A 170 5.49 -11.77 -14.29
N LEU A 171 5.90 -12.68 -13.39
CA LEU A 171 5.04 -13.20 -12.31
C LEU A 171 4.50 -12.11 -11.37
N THR A 172 5.18 -10.98 -11.26
CA THR A 172 4.76 -9.84 -10.42
C THR A 172 3.50 -9.12 -10.91
N ASP A 173 3.02 -9.42 -12.11
CA ASP A 173 1.75 -8.90 -12.62
C ASP A 173 0.55 -9.63 -11.98
N PHE A 174 0.77 -10.84 -11.48
CA PHE A 174 -0.28 -11.61 -10.83
C PHE A 174 -0.52 -11.15 -9.40
N TRP A 175 -1.79 -11.06 -9.04
CA TRP A 175 -2.22 -10.71 -7.71
C TRP A 175 -1.56 -11.61 -6.64
N ARG A 176 -1.08 -11.01 -5.55
CA ARG A 176 -0.35 -11.61 -4.44
C ARG A 176 1.06 -12.16 -4.75
N ILE A 177 1.60 -12.00 -5.95
CA ILE A 177 2.99 -12.32 -6.24
C ILE A 177 3.83 -11.04 -6.26
N GLY A 178 4.50 -10.75 -5.14
CA GLY A 178 5.44 -9.63 -5.06
C GLY A 178 6.86 -10.04 -5.49
N HIS A 179 7.76 -9.05 -5.57
CA HIS A 179 9.17 -9.27 -5.97
C HIS A 179 9.90 -10.34 -5.15
N GLY A 180 9.58 -10.48 -3.84
CA GLY A 180 10.18 -11.51 -2.99
C GLY A 180 9.79 -12.93 -3.40
N TYR A 181 8.52 -13.14 -3.73
CA TYR A 181 8.01 -14.42 -4.25
C TYR A 181 8.59 -14.71 -5.63
N ALA A 182 8.50 -13.75 -6.55
CA ALA A 182 9.01 -13.91 -7.91
C ALA A 182 10.52 -14.25 -7.93
N ARG A 183 11.32 -13.60 -7.07
CA ARG A 183 12.74 -13.91 -6.95
C ARG A 183 12.99 -15.35 -6.45
N LYS A 184 12.33 -15.77 -5.36
CA LYS A 184 12.47 -17.14 -4.84
C LYS A 184 12.04 -18.19 -5.88
N LEU A 185 10.97 -17.93 -6.63
CA LEU A 185 10.51 -18.80 -7.71
C LEU A 185 11.55 -18.90 -8.82
N ALA A 186 12.07 -17.75 -9.27
CA ALA A 186 13.09 -17.70 -10.34
C ALA A 186 14.39 -18.40 -9.95
N GLU A 187 14.85 -18.29 -8.69
CA GLU A 187 16.01 -19.01 -8.15
C GLU A 187 15.82 -20.54 -8.19
N ASN A 188 14.57 -21.01 -8.29
CA ASN A 188 14.22 -22.44 -8.41
C ASN A 188 13.69 -22.82 -9.82
N GLY A 189 13.91 -21.97 -10.83
CA GLY A 189 13.56 -22.25 -12.21
C GLY A 189 12.08 -22.14 -12.55
N LEU A 190 11.27 -21.47 -11.71
CA LEU A 190 9.84 -21.24 -11.91
C LEU A 190 9.60 -19.79 -12.29
N PHE A 191 9.21 -19.55 -13.55
CA PHE A 191 9.08 -18.21 -14.13
C PHE A 191 7.64 -17.84 -14.49
N THR A 192 6.74 -18.81 -14.51
CA THR A 192 5.35 -18.64 -14.95
C THR A 192 4.37 -19.35 -14.01
N MET A 193 3.09 -18.96 -14.08
CA MET A 193 2.03 -19.66 -13.35
C MET A 193 1.93 -21.14 -13.77
N GLY A 194 2.12 -21.42 -15.05
CA GLY A 194 2.17 -22.80 -15.54
C GLY A 194 3.34 -23.61 -14.99
N ASP A 195 4.50 -22.99 -14.70
CA ASP A 195 5.60 -23.68 -14.05
C ASP A 195 5.25 -24.04 -12.59
N ILE A 196 4.62 -23.12 -11.87
CA ILE A 196 4.15 -23.33 -10.49
C ILE A 196 3.12 -24.47 -10.46
N ALA A 197 2.12 -24.42 -11.36
CA ALA A 197 1.10 -25.46 -11.46
C ALA A 197 1.70 -26.84 -11.78
N ARG A 198 2.66 -26.94 -12.70
CA ARG A 198 3.36 -28.19 -12.98
C ARG A 198 4.24 -28.65 -11.83
N CYS A 199 4.87 -27.73 -11.12
CA CYS A 199 5.65 -28.01 -9.94
C CYS A 199 4.78 -28.60 -8.82
N SER A 200 3.58 -28.07 -8.59
CA SER A 200 2.67 -28.59 -7.56
C SER A 200 2.30 -30.07 -7.77
N VAL A 201 2.29 -30.53 -9.03
CA VAL A 201 2.02 -31.94 -9.34
C VAL A 201 3.26 -32.83 -9.20
N LYS A 202 4.45 -32.30 -9.52
CA LYS A 202 5.69 -33.09 -9.59
C LYS A 202 6.52 -33.03 -8.31
N ASN A 203 6.52 -31.93 -7.60
CA ASN A 203 7.36 -31.66 -6.44
C ASN A 203 6.73 -30.55 -5.55
N GLU A 204 5.56 -30.84 -5.01
CA GLU A 204 4.81 -29.92 -4.15
C GLU A 204 5.60 -29.51 -2.91
N ASP A 205 6.36 -30.46 -2.31
CA ASP A 205 7.20 -30.22 -1.14
C ASP A 205 8.19 -29.06 -1.32
N MET A 206 8.65 -28.82 -2.56
CA MET A 206 9.52 -27.70 -2.84
C MET A 206 8.80 -26.36 -2.61
N LEU A 207 7.54 -26.24 -3.03
CA LEU A 207 6.75 -25.02 -2.84
C LEU A 207 6.48 -24.78 -1.35
N TYR A 208 6.15 -25.83 -0.58
CA TYR A 208 5.96 -25.71 0.87
C TYR A 208 7.25 -25.37 1.61
N ARG A 209 8.41 -25.88 1.20
CA ARG A 209 9.71 -25.46 1.78
C ARG A 209 10.03 -23.99 1.52
N LEU A 210 9.65 -23.45 0.36
CA LEU A 210 9.92 -22.06 -0.01
C LEU A 210 8.96 -21.07 0.65
N PHE A 211 7.69 -21.43 0.79
CA PHE A 211 6.61 -20.48 1.13
C PHE A 211 5.80 -20.88 2.38
N GLY A 212 6.07 -22.07 2.97
CA GLY A 212 5.30 -22.57 4.10
C GLY A 212 3.82 -22.74 3.74
N LYS A 213 2.92 -22.45 4.67
CA LYS A 213 1.47 -22.51 4.46
C LYS A 213 0.96 -21.63 3.29
N ASN A 214 1.69 -20.59 2.93
CA ASN A 214 1.32 -19.74 1.82
C ASN A 214 1.50 -20.42 0.44
N ALA A 215 2.11 -21.61 0.40
CA ALA A 215 2.22 -22.40 -0.82
C ALA A 215 0.83 -22.84 -1.32
N GLU A 216 -0.11 -23.16 -0.43
CA GLU A 216 -1.49 -23.53 -0.79
C GLU A 216 -2.12 -22.47 -1.71
N LEU A 217 -2.20 -21.23 -1.23
CA LEU A 217 -2.79 -20.15 -2.01
C LEU A 217 -2.03 -19.90 -3.33
N LEU A 218 -0.70 -20.04 -3.32
CA LEU A 218 0.10 -19.88 -4.54
C LEU A 218 -0.21 -20.99 -5.56
N ILE A 219 -0.39 -22.23 -5.11
CA ILE A 219 -0.77 -23.38 -5.95
C ILE A 219 -2.18 -23.17 -6.50
N ASP A 220 -3.15 -22.84 -5.64
CA ASP A 220 -4.53 -22.59 -6.04
C ASP A 220 -4.59 -21.51 -7.14
N HIS A 221 -3.94 -20.37 -6.92
CA HIS A 221 -3.86 -19.31 -7.90
C HIS A 221 -3.18 -19.75 -9.22
N ALA A 222 -2.16 -20.61 -9.14
CA ALA A 222 -1.50 -21.13 -10.34
C ALA A 222 -2.45 -22.01 -11.17
N TRP A 223 -3.41 -22.66 -10.55
CA TRP A 223 -4.48 -23.40 -11.21
C TRP A 223 -5.69 -22.55 -11.59
N GLY A 224 -5.73 -21.27 -11.18
CA GLY A 224 -6.84 -20.36 -11.41
C GLY A 224 -7.97 -20.52 -10.40
N PHE A 225 -7.70 -21.12 -9.24
CA PHE A 225 -8.66 -21.31 -8.17
C PHE A 225 -8.42 -20.30 -7.04
N GLU A 226 -9.49 -19.85 -6.40
CA GLU A 226 -9.50 -19.03 -5.19
C GLU A 226 -10.63 -19.50 -4.30
N PRO A 227 -10.33 -20.07 -3.14
CA PRO A 227 -11.36 -20.59 -2.23
C PRO A 227 -12.11 -19.50 -1.50
N CYS A 228 -11.51 -18.31 -1.32
CA CYS A 228 -12.09 -17.22 -0.55
C CYS A 228 -13.25 -16.56 -1.27
N THR A 229 -14.35 -16.38 -0.57
CA THR A 229 -15.59 -15.76 -1.05
C THR A 229 -15.85 -14.40 -0.40
N VAL A 230 -16.77 -13.60 -0.98
CA VAL A 230 -17.18 -12.31 -0.40
C VAL A 230 -17.72 -12.46 1.03
N PRO A 231 -18.63 -13.42 1.35
CA PRO A 231 -19.09 -13.64 2.71
C PRO A 231 -17.97 -13.96 3.71
N GLU A 232 -16.97 -14.77 3.31
CA GLU A 232 -15.83 -15.10 4.17
C GLU A 232 -14.96 -13.88 4.45
N ILE A 233 -14.71 -13.02 3.45
CA ILE A 233 -14.00 -11.75 3.65
C ILE A 233 -14.77 -10.87 4.64
N LYS A 234 -16.09 -10.76 4.50
CA LYS A 234 -16.94 -9.96 5.39
C LYS A 234 -16.97 -10.50 6.83
N ALA A 235 -16.94 -11.82 6.99
CA ALA A 235 -16.92 -12.47 8.30
C ALA A 235 -15.54 -12.44 8.97
N TYR A 236 -14.47 -12.23 8.19
CA TYR A 236 -13.11 -12.22 8.71
C TYR A 236 -12.85 -11.07 9.69
N LYS A 237 -12.42 -11.41 10.89
CA LYS A 237 -11.97 -10.46 11.90
C LYS A 237 -10.46 -10.61 12.03
N PRO A 238 -9.66 -9.62 11.58
CA PRO A 238 -8.21 -9.73 11.71
C PRO A 238 -7.80 -9.72 13.19
N GLU A 239 -7.00 -10.68 13.58
CA GLU A 239 -6.27 -10.64 14.84
C GLU A 239 -5.08 -9.69 14.69
N THR A 240 -5.31 -8.42 14.95
CA THR A 240 -4.25 -7.42 14.89
C THR A 240 -3.54 -7.33 16.23
N ASN A 241 -2.24 -7.61 16.25
CA ASN A 241 -1.40 -7.47 17.44
C ASN A 241 -0.70 -6.11 17.51
N SER A 242 -0.90 -5.24 16.52
CA SER A 242 -0.25 -3.93 16.45
C SER A 242 -1.03 -2.92 15.63
N ILE A 243 -0.84 -1.65 15.96
CA ILE A 243 -1.24 -0.51 15.12
C ILE A 243 0.00 0.30 14.80
N SER A 244 0.14 0.72 13.54
CA SER A 244 1.30 1.49 13.09
C SER A 244 0.88 2.78 12.39
N SER A 245 1.71 3.80 12.55
CA SER A 245 1.68 5.03 11.76
C SER A 245 3.04 5.26 11.11
N GLY A 246 3.04 5.59 9.82
CA GLY A 246 4.27 5.84 9.07
C GLY A 246 4.18 7.10 8.22
N GLN A 247 5.23 7.90 8.24
CA GLN A 247 5.30 9.13 7.46
C GLN A 247 6.61 9.24 6.68
N VAL A 248 6.49 9.53 5.38
CA VAL A 248 7.60 9.97 4.55
C VAL A 248 7.60 11.49 4.57
N LEU A 249 8.67 12.08 5.07
CA LEU A 249 8.79 13.53 5.21
C LEU A 249 8.86 14.20 3.83
N HIS A 250 8.34 15.41 3.73
CA HIS A 250 8.29 16.17 2.48
C HIS A 250 9.68 16.42 1.87
N CYS A 251 10.65 16.75 2.72
CA CYS A 251 12.08 16.88 2.39
C CYS A 251 12.92 16.23 3.50
N PRO A 252 14.23 16.11 3.36
CA PRO A 252 15.09 15.69 4.46
C PRO A 252 14.97 16.66 5.65
N TYR A 253 14.76 16.12 6.85
CA TYR A 253 14.66 16.91 8.09
C TYR A 253 15.83 16.65 9.00
N GLU A 254 16.28 17.69 9.68
CA GLU A 254 17.18 17.60 10.81
C GLU A 254 16.47 17.03 12.04
N THR A 255 17.23 16.59 13.01
CA THR A 255 16.77 15.88 14.21
C THR A 255 15.61 16.56 14.92
N ASP A 256 15.73 17.87 15.22
CA ASP A 256 14.71 18.57 16.02
C ASP A 256 13.37 18.65 15.30
N LYS A 257 13.39 18.90 14.00
CA LYS A 257 12.19 18.94 13.18
C LYS A 257 11.55 17.55 13.02
N ALA A 258 12.37 16.51 12.84
CA ALA A 258 11.89 15.14 12.79
C ALA A 258 11.30 14.67 14.13
N LYS A 259 11.90 15.09 15.26
CA LYS A 259 11.40 14.82 16.61
C LYS A 259 10.03 15.47 16.84
N LEU A 260 9.78 16.67 16.32
CA LEU A 260 8.47 17.32 16.41
C LEU A 260 7.41 16.50 15.66
N VAL A 261 7.71 16.06 14.42
CA VAL A 261 6.80 15.19 13.66
C VAL A 261 6.55 13.86 14.39
N LEU A 262 7.57 13.27 15.02
CA LEU A 262 7.39 12.05 15.82
C LEU A 262 6.41 12.28 17.00
N LYS A 263 6.49 13.44 17.66
CA LYS A 263 5.55 13.76 18.74
C LYS A 263 4.10 13.86 18.25
N GLU A 264 3.88 14.49 17.09
CA GLU A 264 2.57 14.56 16.45
C GLU A 264 2.06 13.16 16.08
N MET A 265 2.94 12.30 15.52
CA MET A 265 2.61 10.92 15.19
C MET A 265 2.27 10.08 16.41
N ALA A 266 2.99 10.26 17.53
CA ALA A 266 2.75 9.56 18.79
C ALA A 266 1.42 9.97 19.42
N ASP A 267 1.07 11.26 19.37
CA ASP A 267 -0.21 11.77 19.85
C ASP A 267 -1.38 11.22 19.02
N GLN A 268 -1.25 11.23 17.69
CA GLN A 268 -2.27 10.65 16.81
C GLN A 268 -2.42 9.13 17.03
N LEU A 269 -1.32 8.41 17.22
CA LEU A 269 -1.35 6.97 17.53
C LEU A 269 -2.09 6.70 18.85
N ALA A 270 -1.85 7.52 19.87
CA ALA A 270 -2.56 7.41 21.16
C ALA A 270 -4.05 7.67 20.99
N LEU A 271 -4.44 8.67 20.19
CA LEU A 271 -5.84 8.95 19.89
C LEU A 271 -6.51 7.76 19.16
N ASP A 272 -5.80 7.13 18.23
CA ASP A 272 -6.29 5.94 17.51
C ASP A 272 -6.51 4.76 18.47
N LEU A 273 -5.62 4.57 19.46
CA LEU A 273 -5.78 3.55 20.51
C LEU A 273 -7.02 3.81 21.35
N VAL A 274 -7.23 5.06 21.79
CA VAL A 274 -8.42 5.46 22.57
C VAL A 274 -9.70 5.24 21.77
N ASN A 275 -9.74 5.70 20.53
CA ASN A 275 -10.93 5.57 19.66
C ASN A 275 -11.32 4.10 19.43
N LYS A 276 -10.32 3.21 19.38
CA LYS A 276 -10.52 1.76 19.19
C LYS A 276 -10.70 1.00 20.51
N LYS A 277 -10.62 1.67 21.65
CA LYS A 277 -10.69 1.08 23.00
C LYS A 277 -9.66 -0.04 23.20
N ILE A 278 -8.42 0.20 22.79
CA ILE A 278 -7.30 -0.71 22.91
C ILE A 278 -6.13 -0.02 23.60
N VAL A 279 -5.25 -0.82 24.17
CA VAL A 279 -4.05 -0.36 24.89
C VAL A 279 -2.83 -1.16 24.45
N THR A 280 -1.65 -0.59 24.64
CA THR A 280 -0.34 -1.20 24.29
C THR A 280 0.60 -1.18 25.49
N ASP A 281 1.53 -2.12 25.53
CA ASP A 281 2.65 -2.16 26.47
C ASP A 281 4.02 -1.98 25.80
N GLN A 282 4.05 -1.74 24.46
CA GLN A 282 5.30 -1.64 23.75
C GLN A 282 5.20 -0.68 22.55
N ILE A 283 6.21 0.19 22.42
CA ILE A 283 6.39 1.07 21.26
C ILE A 283 7.61 0.61 20.47
N VAL A 284 7.47 0.52 19.15
CA VAL A 284 8.57 0.29 18.23
C VAL A 284 8.74 1.52 17.35
N LEU A 285 9.98 1.94 17.16
CA LEU A 285 10.33 3.07 16.31
C LEU A 285 11.33 2.65 15.24
N THR A 286 11.06 3.08 14.00
CA THR A 286 12.01 2.97 12.89
C THR A 286 12.20 4.34 12.26
N VAL A 287 13.46 4.77 12.15
CA VAL A 287 13.85 6.05 11.55
C VAL A 287 14.70 5.78 10.32
N GLY A 288 14.20 6.17 9.16
CA GLY A 288 14.90 6.03 7.89
C GLY A 288 15.60 7.33 7.51
N TYR A 289 16.86 7.24 7.18
CA TYR A 289 17.68 8.39 6.77
C TYR A 289 17.53 8.70 5.29
N ASP A 290 17.83 9.94 4.91
CA ASP A 290 17.79 10.38 3.52
C ASP A 290 19.04 9.97 2.73
N ILE A 291 18.86 9.79 1.43
CA ILE A 291 19.95 9.48 0.50
C ILE A 291 20.98 10.61 0.43
N GLU A 292 20.58 11.86 0.71
CA GLU A 292 21.47 13.03 0.70
C GLU A 292 22.66 12.85 1.65
N ASN A 293 22.50 12.10 2.75
CA ASN A 293 23.59 11.76 3.65
C ASN A 293 24.76 11.03 2.97
N LEU A 294 24.50 10.34 1.85
CA LEU A 294 25.52 9.59 1.09
C LEU A 294 25.80 10.17 -0.29
N SER A 295 24.92 11.01 -0.82
CA SER A 295 25.12 11.68 -2.12
C SER A 295 25.82 13.02 -2.01
N ASP A 296 25.75 13.69 -0.87
CA ASP A 296 26.56 14.88 -0.57
C ASP A 296 27.98 14.47 -0.14
N PRO A 297 29.05 14.95 -0.82
CA PRO A 297 30.42 14.54 -0.52
C PRO A 297 30.88 14.86 0.91
N SER A 298 30.44 15.98 1.49
CA SER A 298 30.81 16.38 2.84
C SER A 298 30.18 15.51 3.90
N ARG A 299 28.86 15.21 3.76
CA ARG A 299 28.15 14.31 4.64
C ARG A 299 28.64 12.87 4.49
N ARG A 300 28.90 12.44 3.26
CA ARG A 300 29.41 11.09 2.98
C ARG A 300 30.77 10.83 3.62
N SER A 301 31.66 11.80 3.59
CA SER A 301 33.00 11.68 4.22
C SER A 301 32.92 11.62 5.76
N ALA A 302 31.94 12.26 6.35
CA ALA A 302 31.72 12.24 7.80
C ALA A 302 30.99 10.98 8.29
N TYR A 303 30.28 10.25 7.41
CA TYR A 303 29.52 9.08 7.80
C TYR A 303 30.36 7.79 7.74
N HIS A 304 30.50 7.13 8.89
CA HIS A 304 31.25 5.87 9.04
C HIS A 304 30.37 4.68 9.45
N GLY A 305 29.05 4.87 9.49
CA GLY A 305 28.09 3.83 9.84
C GLY A 305 27.80 2.85 8.70
N SER A 306 26.94 1.88 8.98
CA SER A 306 26.53 0.85 8.01
C SER A 306 25.67 1.44 6.90
N ILE A 307 25.88 0.96 5.67
CA ILE A 307 25.15 1.35 4.47
C ILE A 307 24.28 0.17 4.04
N GLU A 308 23.05 0.45 3.69
CA GLU A 308 22.09 -0.51 3.11
C GLU A 308 21.70 -0.08 1.70
N THR A 309 21.22 -1.05 0.91
CA THR A 309 20.66 -0.77 -0.41
C THR A 309 19.14 -0.80 -0.30
N ASP A 310 18.49 0.29 -0.69
CA ASP A 310 17.04 0.35 -0.71
C ASP A 310 16.47 -0.50 -1.87
N ARG A 311 15.13 -0.65 -1.90
CA ARG A 311 14.44 -1.43 -2.95
C ARG A 311 14.63 -0.89 -4.38
N TYR A 312 15.20 0.28 -4.54
CA TYR A 312 15.51 0.91 -5.83
C TYR A 312 17.00 0.80 -6.20
N GLY A 313 17.78 0.04 -5.44
CA GLY A 313 19.21 -0.11 -5.65
C GLY A 313 20.07 1.08 -5.19
N ARG A 314 19.50 2.02 -4.41
CA ARG A 314 20.21 3.21 -3.95
C ARG A 314 20.84 2.95 -2.58
N SER A 315 22.08 3.40 -2.40
CA SER A 315 22.76 3.35 -1.10
C SER A 315 22.17 4.39 -0.15
N ILE A 316 21.80 3.94 1.05
CA ILE A 316 21.28 4.78 2.13
C ILE A 316 21.98 4.39 3.45
N PRO A 317 22.09 5.29 4.43
CA PRO A 317 22.51 4.91 5.77
C PRO A 317 21.53 3.88 6.35
N LYS A 318 22.06 2.90 7.09
CA LYS A 318 21.22 1.91 7.76
C LYS A 318 20.21 2.60 8.66
N GLN A 319 18.94 2.20 8.55
CA GLN A 319 17.87 2.75 9.36
C GLN A 319 18.08 2.46 10.86
N ALA A 320 17.73 3.42 11.71
CA ALA A 320 17.68 3.23 13.13
C ALA A 320 16.37 2.51 13.48
N HIS A 321 16.46 1.46 14.30
CA HIS A 321 15.31 0.65 14.71
C HIS A 321 15.45 0.21 16.15
N GLY A 322 14.38 0.30 16.92
CA GLY A 322 14.38 -0.16 18.30
C GLY A 322 12.99 -0.24 18.90
N THR A 323 12.98 -0.76 20.12
CA THR A 323 11.78 -1.06 20.89
C THR A 323 11.88 -0.47 22.27
N GLN A 324 10.78 0.06 22.79
CA GLN A 324 10.61 0.53 24.15
C GLN A 324 9.40 -0.17 24.78
N ASN A 325 9.64 -0.97 25.82
CA ASN A 325 8.56 -1.50 26.65
C ASN A 325 8.04 -0.41 27.58
N LEU A 326 6.75 -0.44 27.81
CA LEU A 326 6.06 0.40 28.80
C LEU A 326 5.80 -0.44 30.06
N ASP A 327 5.81 0.18 31.22
CA ASP A 327 5.62 -0.52 32.50
C ASP A 327 4.27 -1.23 32.61
N ASP A 328 3.25 -0.64 31.95
CA ASP A 328 1.87 -1.12 31.93
C ASP A 328 1.23 -0.91 30.56
N TYR A 329 0.15 -1.64 30.28
CA TYR A 329 -0.75 -1.35 29.17
C TYR A 329 -1.34 0.05 29.30
N THR A 330 -1.27 0.82 28.23
CA THR A 330 -1.72 2.22 28.21
C THR A 330 -2.16 2.68 26.83
N SER A 331 -3.07 3.66 26.79
CA SER A 331 -3.39 4.51 25.63
C SER A 331 -3.06 5.99 25.93
N SER A 332 -2.33 6.27 27.04
CA SER A 332 -1.98 7.64 27.42
C SER A 332 -1.03 8.28 26.43
N SER A 333 -1.47 9.37 25.78
CA SER A 333 -0.68 10.19 24.86
C SER A 333 0.66 10.61 25.47
N HIS A 334 0.66 11.07 26.72
CA HIS A 334 1.87 11.50 27.43
C HIS A 334 2.90 10.35 27.59
N ARG A 335 2.44 9.16 28.00
CA ARG A 335 3.35 7.99 28.19
C ARG A 335 3.90 7.49 26.87
N ILE A 336 3.06 7.39 25.84
CA ILE A 336 3.43 6.95 24.49
C ILE A 336 4.40 7.94 23.86
N MET A 337 4.12 9.24 23.95
CA MET A 337 4.97 10.30 23.42
C MET A 337 6.35 10.32 24.10
N ASN A 338 6.41 10.24 25.43
CA ASN A 338 7.68 10.21 26.16
C ASN A 338 8.51 8.99 25.75
N ALA A 339 7.90 7.80 25.74
CA ALA A 339 8.58 6.58 25.33
C ALA A 339 9.10 6.66 23.87
N ALA A 340 8.33 7.25 22.97
CA ALA A 340 8.75 7.44 21.56
C ALA A 340 9.92 8.43 21.44
N VAL A 341 9.89 9.53 22.20
CA VAL A 341 10.96 10.53 22.22
C VAL A 341 12.23 9.98 22.85
N ASP A 342 12.14 9.31 23.99
CA ASP A 342 13.30 8.68 24.65
C ASP A 342 13.94 7.61 23.75
N LEU A 343 13.13 6.83 23.05
CA LEU A 343 13.59 5.83 22.10
C LEU A 343 14.28 6.50 20.90
N PHE A 344 13.69 7.57 20.37
CA PHE A 344 14.27 8.35 19.27
C PHE A 344 15.66 8.87 19.62
N ASP A 345 15.79 9.53 20.78
CA ASP A 345 17.05 10.15 21.22
C ASP A 345 18.17 9.12 21.46
N ARG A 346 17.80 7.88 21.80
CA ARG A 346 18.79 6.78 21.98
C ARG A 346 19.21 6.14 20.66
N LEU A 347 18.35 6.15 19.65
CA LEU A 347 18.55 5.35 18.45
C LEU A 347 19.24 6.12 17.33
N ILE A 348 18.95 7.41 17.21
CA ILE A 348 19.37 8.17 16.03
C ILE A 348 20.82 8.57 16.07
N ASP A 349 21.39 8.74 14.86
CA ASP A 349 22.56 9.57 14.66
C ASP A 349 22.08 11.02 14.39
N PRO A 350 22.31 11.98 15.31
CA PRO A 350 21.81 13.35 15.18
C PRO A 350 22.44 14.15 14.04
N THR A 351 23.51 13.65 13.44
CA THR A 351 24.19 14.29 12.31
C THR A 351 23.54 13.98 10.97
N LEU A 352 22.66 12.96 10.93
CA LEU A 352 22.04 12.48 9.71
C LEU A 352 20.69 13.13 9.46
N LEU A 353 20.43 13.43 8.20
CA LEU A 353 19.12 13.86 7.73
C LEU A 353 18.13 12.71 7.72
N ILE A 354 16.94 12.94 8.26
CA ILE A 354 15.86 11.97 8.40
C ILE A 354 14.86 12.15 7.27
N ARG A 355 14.39 11.02 6.71
CA ARG A 355 13.42 10.98 5.61
C ARG A 355 12.13 10.26 5.96
N ARG A 356 12.17 9.32 6.89
CA ARG A 356 11.02 8.50 7.26
C ARG A 356 10.95 8.31 8.76
N LEU A 357 9.74 8.31 9.26
CA LEU A 357 9.43 7.93 10.63
C LEU A 357 8.35 6.84 10.60
N TYR A 358 8.51 5.82 11.41
CA TYR A 358 7.56 4.75 11.60
C TYR A 358 7.44 4.45 13.08
N ILE A 359 6.24 4.60 13.63
CA ILE A 359 5.92 4.27 15.02
C ILE A 359 4.87 3.18 15.06
N VAL A 360 5.04 2.20 15.93
CA VAL A 360 4.15 1.06 16.10
C VAL A 360 3.82 0.88 17.58
N ALA A 361 2.55 0.73 17.90
CA ALA A 361 2.06 0.22 19.16
C ALA A 361 1.86 -1.30 19.01
N ASN A 362 2.69 -2.08 19.70
CA ASN A 362 2.66 -3.55 19.69
C ASN A 362 1.88 -4.12 20.87
N HIS A 363 1.61 -5.42 20.83
CA HIS A 363 0.93 -6.19 21.89
C HIS A 363 -0.40 -5.55 22.28
N ILE A 364 -1.13 -5.02 21.31
CA ILE A 364 -2.40 -4.36 21.59
C ILE A 364 -3.44 -5.36 22.09
N ILE A 365 -4.15 -4.95 23.15
CA ILE A 365 -5.27 -5.70 23.71
C ILE A 365 -6.46 -4.75 23.96
N PRO A 366 -7.70 -5.27 24.06
CA PRO A 366 -8.84 -4.48 24.50
C PRO A 366 -8.60 -3.89 25.89
N GLU A 367 -9.02 -2.65 26.10
CA GLU A 367 -8.87 -1.94 27.38
C GLU A 367 -9.48 -2.70 28.54
N ASP A 368 -10.68 -3.27 28.34
CA ASP A 368 -11.37 -4.09 29.36
C ASP A 368 -10.53 -5.31 29.78
N THR A 369 -9.81 -5.91 28.85
CA THR A 369 -8.92 -7.05 29.13
C THR A 369 -7.72 -6.64 29.98
N ALA A 370 -7.19 -5.44 29.73
CA ALA A 370 -6.08 -4.90 30.53
C ALA A 370 -6.51 -4.58 31.95
N LEU A 371 -7.71 -4.03 32.15
CA LEU A 371 -8.29 -3.77 33.49
C LEU A 371 -8.47 -5.07 34.30
N GLN A 372 -9.01 -6.13 33.67
CA GLN A 372 -9.16 -7.44 34.34
C GLN A 372 -7.82 -8.06 34.74
N LYS A 373 -6.74 -7.82 34.00
CA LYS A 373 -5.40 -8.27 34.39
C LYS A 373 -4.87 -7.50 35.60
N LYS A 374 -5.15 -6.19 35.71
CA LYS A 374 -4.77 -5.36 36.87
C LYS A 374 -5.49 -5.79 38.15
N ASP A 375 -6.80 -6.05 38.08
CA ASP A 375 -7.59 -6.49 39.22
C ASP A 375 -7.13 -7.84 39.82
N ARG A 376 -6.51 -8.71 39.01
CA ARG A 376 -5.93 -9.97 39.48
C ARG A 376 -4.63 -9.81 40.27
N PHE A 377 -3.94 -8.67 40.14
CA PHE A 377 -2.61 -8.47 40.76
C PHE A 377 -2.57 -7.38 41.83
N THR A 378 -3.64 -6.58 42.07
CA THR A 378 -3.61 -5.51 43.08
C THR A 378 -4.97 -5.33 43.77
N PRO A 379 -5.23 -6.02 44.90
CA PRO A 379 -6.47 -5.83 45.68
C PRO A 379 -6.57 -4.50 46.45
N VAL A 380 -5.54 -3.62 46.43
CA VAL A 380 -5.43 -2.55 47.46
C VAL A 380 -5.48 -1.11 46.92
N SER A 381 -5.42 -0.85 45.62
CA SER A 381 -5.28 0.55 45.13
C SER A 381 -6.57 1.26 44.71
N TYR A 382 -7.72 0.59 44.67
CA TYR A 382 -8.99 1.20 44.22
C TYR A 382 -9.70 2.04 45.29
N THR A 383 -9.39 1.85 46.57
CA THR A 383 -10.03 2.57 47.69
C THR A 383 -9.54 4.01 47.85
N HIS A 384 -8.34 4.35 47.34
CA HIS A 384 -7.81 5.70 47.47
C HIS A 384 -8.26 6.71 46.41
N LEU A 385 -8.64 6.25 45.20
CA LEU A 385 -9.10 7.14 44.14
C LEU A 385 -10.55 7.59 44.29
N ARG A 386 -11.43 6.78 44.92
CA ARG A 386 -12.81 7.18 45.24
C ARG A 386 -12.95 8.14 46.38
N ALA A 387 -11.95 8.22 47.27
CA ALA A 387 -11.99 9.13 48.45
C ALA A 387 -11.70 10.60 48.11
N HIS A 388 -11.11 10.88 46.91
CA HIS A 388 -10.84 12.24 46.45
C HIS A 388 -11.95 12.88 45.60
N GLU A 389 -12.90 12.11 45.10
CA GLU A 389 -14.01 12.65 44.30
C GLU A 389 -15.23 13.07 45.12
N THR A 390 -15.28 12.75 46.43
CA THR A 390 -16.43 13.08 47.29
C THR A 390 -16.21 14.28 48.21
N SER A 391 -15.11 15.04 48.07
CA SER A 391 -14.84 16.22 48.91
C SER A 391 -14.89 17.57 48.19
N LEU A 392 -15.60 17.64 47.02
CA LEU A 392 -15.96 18.89 46.37
C LEU A 392 -17.47 18.96 46.16
N HIS A 393 -18.18 19.26 47.25
CA HIS A 393 -19.48 19.96 47.30
C HIS A 393 -19.47 20.97 48.39
#